data_6c80b96ede4ae307710266af00e4ef71
#
_entry.id   6c80b96ede4ae307710266af00e4ef71
#
_cell.length_a   1.000
_cell.length_b   1.000
_cell.length_c   1.000
_cell.angle_alpha   90.00
_cell.angle_beta   90.00
_cell.angle_gamma   90.00
#
_symmetry.space_group_name_H-M   'P 1'
#
loop_
_entity.id
_entity.type
_entity.pdbx_description
1 polymer ?
#
loop_
_entity_poly.entity_id
_entity_poly.type
_entity_poly.pdbx_seq_one_letter_code
_entity_poly.pdbx_strand_id
1 'polypeptide(L)'
;MLEAYRQHVAERAALGVPPKPLDDKQTAELVTLLKNPPAGEEAFLVDLLENRVPAGVDQAAYVKAAFLAAVAKGEATSPLVTKARAVYLLGTMLGGYNVAPLVDLLDDAELAPIAAEALKKTLLVFESFHDVAEKAQSGNGAAKEVMQSWADAEWFTSRPEVPAEITVTVFKVTGETNTDDLSPAQDAWSRPDIPLHANAMLKNVRDGNNPDKPTEIRQIKQIEALTDKVHTDSN
;
A
#
# COMPACT_ATOMS: atom_id res chain seq x y z
N MET A 1 14.71 -12.53 -12.22
CA MET A 1 13.98 -11.45 -11.53
C MET A 1 14.61 -11.08 -10.18
N LEU A 2 14.85 -12.00 -9.22
CA LEU A 2 15.26 -11.66 -7.85
C LEU A 2 16.56 -10.87 -7.77
N GLU A 3 17.63 -11.33 -8.47
CA GLU A 3 18.91 -10.63 -8.45
C GLU A 3 18.83 -9.22 -9.05
N ALA A 4 18.14 -9.07 -10.16
CA ALA A 4 17.91 -7.76 -10.78
C ALA A 4 17.14 -6.81 -9.85
N TYR A 5 16.17 -7.34 -9.10
CA TYR A 5 15.43 -6.52 -8.14
C TYR A 5 16.30 -6.15 -6.93
N ARG A 6 17.15 -7.04 -6.43
CA ARG A 6 18.11 -6.72 -5.36
C ARG A 6 19.10 -5.62 -5.77
N GLN A 7 19.59 -5.70 -7.01
CA GLN A 7 20.43 -4.64 -7.56
C GLN A 7 19.66 -3.31 -7.63
N HIS A 8 18.43 -3.33 -8.12
CA HIS A 8 17.56 -2.14 -8.12
C HIS A 8 17.34 -1.57 -6.70
N VAL A 9 17.13 -2.42 -5.71
CA VAL A 9 17.01 -2.00 -4.29
C VAL A 9 18.28 -1.27 -3.86
N ALA A 10 19.48 -1.81 -4.18
CA ALA A 10 20.74 -1.20 -3.81
C ALA A 10 20.97 0.15 -4.51
N GLU A 11 20.67 0.25 -5.81
CA GLU A 11 20.73 1.50 -6.59
C GLU A 11 19.83 2.58 -6.01
N ARG A 12 18.60 2.21 -5.62
CA ARG A 12 17.64 3.13 -5.02
C ARG A 12 18.07 3.56 -3.61
N ALA A 13 18.61 2.64 -2.83
CA ALA A 13 19.12 2.94 -1.49
C ALA A 13 20.29 3.95 -1.56
N ALA A 14 21.15 3.87 -2.57
CA ALA A 14 22.21 4.85 -2.79
C ALA A 14 21.69 6.27 -3.07
N LEU A 15 20.45 6.39 -3.57
CA LEU A 15 19.75 7.67 -3.76
C LEU A 15 18.94 8.09 -2.54
N GLY A 16 18.94 7.30 -1.46
CA GLY A 16 18.15 7.55 -0.24
C GLY A 16 16.64 7.40 -0.44
N VAL A 17 16.20 6.61 -1.42
CA VAL A 17 14.78 6.40 -1.75
C VAL A 17 14.44 4.92 -1.80
N PRO A 18 13.16 4.52 -1.51
CA PRO A 18 12.74 3.13 -1.58
C PRO A 18 12.79 2.61 -3.02
N PRO A 19 12.89 1.29 -3.21
CA PRO A 19 12.81 0.67 -4.52
C PRO A 19 11.43 0.93 -5.16
N LYS A 20 11.39 0.96 -6.49
CA LYS A 20 10.13 1.02 -7.23
C LYS A 20 9.32 -0.26 -6.97
N PRO A 21 7.99 -0.18 -7.04
CA PRO A 21 7.16 -1.38 -7.04
C PRO A 21 7.47 -2.26 -8.26
N LEU A 22 7.06 -3.53 -8.16
CA LEU A 22 7.14 -4.48 -9.27
C LEU A 22 6.16 -4.09 -10.38
N ASP A 23 6.58 -4.23 -11.63
CA ASP A 23 5.69 -4.16 -12.78
C ASP A 23 4.92 -5.48 -13.01
N ASP A 24 4.07 -5.51 -14.02
CA ASP A 24 3.24 -6.67 -14.38
C ASP A 24 4.08 -7.91 -14.74
N LYS A 25 5.19 -7.73 -15.47
CA LYS A 25 6.09 -8.82 -15.87
C LYS A 25 6.83 -9.39 -14.67
N GLN A 26 7.41 -8.52 -13.85
CA GLN A 26 8.10 -8.91 -12.62
C GLN A 26 7.11 -9.62 -11.66
N THR A 27 5.87 -9.15 -11.59
CA THR A 27 4.83 -9.79 -10.77
C THR A 27 4.43 -11.16 -11.32
N ALA A 28 4.39 -11.34 -12.63
CA ALA A 28 4.16 -12.66 -13.24
C ALA A 28 5.31 -13.64 -12.96
N GLU A 29 6.57 -13.17 -13.01
CA GLU A 29 7.73 -13.97 -12.62
C GLU A 29 7.68 -14.30 -11.12
N LEU A 30 7.32 -13.34 -10.26
CA LEU A 30 7.12 -13.56 -8.82
C LEU A 30 6.07 -14.66 -8.57
N VAL A 31 4.93 -14.63 -9.25
CA VAL A 31 3.89 -15.67 -9.16
C VAL A 31 4.43 -17.06 -9.52
N THR A 32 5.28 -17.13 -10.53
CA THR A 32 5.94 -18.39 -10.91
C THR A 32 6.85 -18.91 -9.78
N LEU A 33 7.62 -18.03 -9.16
CA LEU A 33 8.48 -18.37 -8.03
C LEU A 33 7.71 -18.73 -6.77
N LEU A 34 6.58 -18.07 -6.51
CA LEU A 34 5.70 -18.40 -5.37
C LEU A 34 5.07 -19.78 -5.46
N LYS A 35 4.87 -20.31 -6.67
CA LYS A 35 4.40 -21.68 -6.90
C LYS A 35 5.51 -22.72 -6.65
N ASN A 36 6.75 -22.38 -6.97
CA ASN A 36 7.91 -23.26 -6.83
C ASN A 36 9.09 -22.43 -6.27
N PRO A 37 9.10 -22.12 -4.97
CA PRO A 37 10.09 -21.23 -4.38
C PRO A 37 11.48 -21.86 -4.36
N PRO A 38 12.51 -21.12 -4.80
CA PRO A 38 13.89 -21.52 -4.57
C PRO A 38 14.17 -21.55 -3.06
N ALA A 39 14.96 -22.52 -2.63
CA ALA A 39 15.34 -22.66 -1.23
C ALA A 39 16.05 -21.40 -0.70
N GLY A 40 15.59 -20.90 0.43
CA GLY A 40 16.14 -19.70 1.09
C GLY A 40 15.58 -18.37 0.58
N GLU A 41 14.68 -18.38 -0.41
CA GLU A 41 14.05 -17.17 -0.95
C GLU A 41 12.61 -16.95 -0.43
N GLU A 42 12.07 -17.85 0.37
CA GLU A 42 10.66 -17.91 0.75
C GLU A 42 10.19 -16.60 1.40
N ALA A 43 10.92 -16.10 2.38
CA ALA A 43 10.57 -14.86 3.09
C ALA A 43 10.62 -13.64 2.17
N PHE A 44 11.61 -13.57 1.27
CA PHE A 44 11.75 -12.47 0.33
C PHE A 44 10.62 -12.48 -0.72
N LEU A 45 10.23 -13.66 -1.23
CA LEU A 45 9.11 -13.78 -2.17
C LEU A 45 7.78 -13.32 -1.54
N VAL A 46 7.54 -13.67 -0.28
CA VAL A 46 6.36 -13.22 0.45
C VAL A 46 6.38 -11.71 0.66
N ASP A 47 7.53 -11.14 1.05
CA ASP A 47 7.68 -9.70 1.20
C ASP A 47 7.41 -8.94 -0.11
N LEU A 48 7.93 -9.44 -1.23
CA LEU A 48 7.67 -8.86 -2.55
C LEU A 48 6.17 -8.88 -2.89
N LEU A 49 5.49 -10.00 -2.65
CA LEU A 49 4.05 -10.13 -2.90
C LEU A 49 3.23 -9.16 -2.05
N GLU A 50 3.56 -9.04 -0.79
CA GLU A 50 2.79 -8.25 0.17
C GLU A 50 3.05 -6.75 0.03
N ASN A 51 4.31 -6.37 -0.14
CA ASN A 51 4.74 -4.99 0.05
C ASN A 51 5.25 -4.30 -1.21
N ARG A 52 5.51 -5.04 -2.30
CA ARG A 52 6.14 -4.45 -3.50
C ARG A 52 5.32 -4.55 -4.77
N VAL A 53 4.13 -5.16 -4.75
CA VAL A 53 3.18 -5.12 -5.87
C VAL A 53 2.21 -3.96 -5.66
N PRO A 54 2.03 -3.06 -6.64
CA PRO A 54 1.04 -1.98 -6.56
C PRO A 54 -0.37 -2.49 -6.25
N ALA A 55 -1.18 -1.64 -5.64
CA ALA A 55 -2.60 -1.89 -5.39
C ALA A 55 -3.48 -1.19 -6.44
N GLY A 56 -4.79 -1.36 -6.34
CA GLY A 56 -5.78 -0.69 -7.19
C GLY A 56 -5.87 -1.32 -8.57
N VAL A 57 -5.79 -0.47 -9.61
CA VAL A 57 -6.01 -0.84 -11.02
C VAL A 57 -4.74 -0.93 -11.86
N ASP A 58 -3.58 -0.99 -11.23
CA ASP A 58 -2.30 -1.24 -11.90
C ASP A 58 -2.29 -2.64 -12.53
N GLN A 59 -1.57 -2.83 -13.65
CA GLN A 59 -1.49 -4.14 -14.32
C GLN A 59 -0.81 -5.20 -13.45
N ALA A 60 0.15 -4.81 -12.61
CA ALA A 60 0.75 -5.70 -11.62
C ALA A 60 -0.28 -6.14 -10.56
N ALA A 61 -1.20 -5.23 -10.16
CA ALA A 61 -2.31 -5.57 -9.27
C ALA A 61 -3.26 -6.60 -9.90
N TYR A 62 -3.51 -6.51 -11.20
CA TYR A 62 -4.30 -7.51 -11.92
C TYR A 62 -3.66 -8.92 -11.81
N VAL A 63 -2.36 -9.02 -12.07
CA VAL A 63 -1.62 -10.29 -11.97
C VAL A 63 -1.65 -10.85 -10.55
N LYS A 64 -1.43 -9.99 -9.54
CA LYS A 64 -1.51 -10.37 -8.12
C LYS A 64 -2.91 -10.87 -7.76
N ALA A 65 -3.95 -10.12 -8.11
CA ALA A 65 -5.33 -10.48 -7.80
C ALA A 65 -5.73 -11.81 -8.44
N ALA A 66 -5.38 -12.03 -9.72
CA ALA A 66 -5.64 -13.28 -10.42
C ALA A 66 -4.97 -14.49 -9.74
N PHE A 67 -3.70 -14.35 -9.33
CA PHE A 67 -2.99 -15.39 -8.59
C PHE A 67 -3.65 -15.69 -7.24
N LEU A 68 -3.94 -14.67 -6.45
CA LEU A 68 -4.55 -14.82 -5.13
C LEU A 68 -5.96 -15.44 -5.23
N ALA A 69 -6.76 -15.03 -6.21
CA ALA A 69 -8.06 -15.59 -6.48
C ALA A 69 -7.96 -17.08 -6.84
N ALA A 70 -7.01 -17.45 -7.72
CA ALA A 70 -6.78 -18.84 -8.10
C ALA A 70 -6.34 -19.70 -6.91
N VAL A 71 -5.49 -19.19 -6.01
CA VAL A 71 -5.10 -19.88 -4.78
C VAL A 71 -6.31 -20.05 -3.84
N ALA A 72 -7.10 -19.00 -3.63
CA ALA A 72 -8.29 -19.06 -2.79
C ALA A 72 -9.31 -20.09 -3.29
N LYS A 73 -9.55 -20.12 -4.58
CA LYS A 73 -10.46 -21.09 -5.24
C LYS A 73 -9.88 -22.51 -5.36
N GLY A 74 -8.58 -22.72 -5.05
CA GLY A 74 -7.91 -24.03 -5.19
C GLY A 74 -7.51 -24.37 -6.62
N GLU A 75 -7.56 -23.42 -7.54
CA GLU A 75 -7.15 -23.56 -8.95
C GLU A 75 -5.63 -23.44 -9.12
N ALA A 76 -4.96 -22.85 -8.13
CA ALA A 76 -3.51 -22.79 -8.04
C ALA A 76 -3.05 -23.14 -6.63
N THR A 77 -1.80 -23.61 -6.51
CA THR A 77 -1.18 -23.93 -5.23
C THR A 77 0.13 -23.18 -5.06
N SER A 78 0.41 -22.81 -3.81
CA SER A 78 1.70 -22.26 -3.40
C SER A 78 2.02 -22.79 -2.00
N PRO A 79 3.25 -23.22 -1.74
CA PRO A 79 3.64 -23.61 -0.39
C PRO A 79 3.76 -22.40 0.56
N LEU A 80 3.78 -21.18 0.01
CA LEU A 80 3.98 -19.94 0.79
C LEU A 80 2.68 -19.18 1.03
N VAL A 81 1.62 -19.46 0.27
CA VAL A 81 0.35 -18.71 0.33
C VAL A 81 -0.80 -19.68 0.51
N THR A 82 -1.37 -19.75 1.70
CA THR A 82 -2.58 -20.53 1.98
C THR A 82 -3.82 -19.84 1.39
N LYS A 83 -4.93 -20.56 1.25
CA LYS A 83 -6.22 -20.00 0.80
C LYS A 83 -6.64 -18.81 1.67
N ALA A 84 -6.62 -18.96 2.99
CA ALA A 84 -6.98 -17.89 3.91
C ALA A 84 -6.04 -16.67 3.78
N ARG A 85 -4.72 -16.89 3.60
CA ARG A 85 -3.77 -15.81 3.36
C ARG A 85 -4.04 -15.11 2.03
N ALA A 86 -4.39 -15.85 0.99
CA ALA A 86 -4.73 -15.27 -0.30
C ALA A 86 -5.95 -14.34 -0.20
N VAL A 87 -7.01 -14.74 0.50
CA VAL A 87 -8.20 -13.89 0.73
C VAL A 87 -7.84 -12.65 1.55
N TYR A 88 -7.04 -12.82 2.60
CA TYR A 88 -6.54 -11.67 3.38
C TYR A 88 -5.78 -10.67 2.50
N LEU A 89 -4.87 -11.15 1.65
CA LEU A 89 -4.08 -10.29 0.77
C LEU A 89 -4.94 -9.61 -0.31
N LEU A 90 -5.98 -10.29 -0.83
CA LEU A 90 -6.99 -9.64 -1.67
C LEU A 90 -7.62 -8.44 -0.95
N GLY A 91 -7.94 -8.58 0.33
CA GLY A 91 -8.50 -7.50 1.16
C GLY A 91 -7.58 -6.29 1.36
N THR A 92 -6.28 -6.43 1.12
CA THR A 92 -5.31 -5.32 1.23
C THR A 92 -5.17 -4.49 -0.04
N MET A 93 -5.87 -4.82 -1.13
CA MET A 93 -5.65 -4.24 -2.46
C MET A 93 -6.47 -2.98 -2.79
N LEU A 94 -7.18 -2.40 -1.84
CA LEU A 94 -7.85 -1.09 -1.91
C LEU A 94 -9.03 -0.95 -2.90
N GLY A 95 -9.46 -2.00 -3.56
CA GLY A 95 -10.48 -1.98 -4.61
C GLY A 95 -9.90 -2.27 -6.01
N GLY A 96 -10.76 -2.38 -7.02
CA GLY A 96 -10.38 -2.77 -8.37
C GLY A 96 -10.42 -4.29 -8.55
N TYR A 97 -9.33 -4.90 -9.02
CA TYR A 97 -9.28 -6.32 -9.41
C TYR A 97 -9.52 -7.34 -8.28
N ASN A 98 -9.42 -6.91 -7.03
CA ASN A 98 -9.67 -7.78 -5.87
C ASN A 98 -11.15 -7.90 -5.49
N VAL A 99 -12.01 -6.98 -5.95
CA VAL A 99 -13.41 -6.89 -5.49
C VAL A 99 -14.23 -8.10 -5.94
N ALA A 100 -14.27 -8.38 -7.24
CA ALA A 100 -15.05 -9.49 -7.77
C ALA A 100 -14.64 -10.85 -7.15
N PRO A 101 -13.35 -11.21 -7.02
CA PRO A 101 -12.96 -12.42 -6.31
C PRO A 101 -13.43 -12.47 -4.86
N LEU A 102 -13.41 -11.37 -4.12
CA LEU A 102 -13.91 -11.32 -2.74
C LEU A 102 -15.43 -11.52 -2.68
N VAL A 103 -16.17 -10.94 -3.61
CA VAL A 103 -17.62 -11.11 -3.71
C VAL A 103 -17.98 -12.57 -4.03
N ASP A 104 -17.26 -13.21 -4.96
CA ASP A 104 -17.43 -14.64 -5.27
C ASP A 104 -17.23 -15.51 -4.01
N LEU A 105 -16.20 -15.21 -3.22
CA LEU A 105 -15.83 -15.98 -2.03
C LEU A 105 -16.82 -15.82 -0.86
N LEU A 106 -17.80 -14.91 -0.92
CA LEU A 106 -18.89 -14.88 0.04
C LEU A 106 -19.78 -16.14 0.01
N ASP A 107 -19.72 -16.93 -1.06
CA ASP A 107 -20.43 -18.20 -1.18
C ASP A 107 -19.60 -19.41 -0.71
N ASP A 108 -18.33 -19.23 -0.41
CA ASP A 108 -17.45 -20.28 0.08
C ASP A 108 -17.62 -20.46 1.60
N ALA A 109 -17.98 -21.67 2.03
CA ALA A 109 -18.30 -21.92 3.43
C ALA A 109 -17.11 -21.71 4.40
N GLU A 110 -15.87 -21.88 3.93
CA GLU A 110 -14.65 -21.73 4.74
C GLU A 110 -14.11 -20.30 4.68
N LEU A 111 -14.16 -19.67 3.50
CA LEU A 111 -13.50 -18.41 3.22
C LEU A 111 -14.42 -17.18 3.34
N ALA A 112 -15.75 -17.37 3.34
CA ALA A 112 -16.71 -16.29 3.42
C ALA A 112 -16.49 -15.33 4.60
N PRO A 113 -16.14 -15.77 5.82
CA PRO A 113 -15.87 -14.84 6.91
C PRO A 113 -14.68 -13.92 6.63
N ILE A 114 -13.61 -14.45 6.02
CA ILE A 114 -12.41 -13.67 5.70
C ILE A 114 -12.71 -12.70 4.54
N ALA A 115 -13.45 -13.15 3.55
CA ALA A 115 -13.89 -12.33 2.42
C ALA A 115 -14.82 -11.20 2.87
N ALA A 116 -15.73 -11.46 3.80
CA ALA A 116 -16.59 -10.43 4.39
C ALA A 116 -15.78 -9.38 5.14
N GLU A 117 -14.83 -9.79 5.98
CA GLU A 117 -13.94 -8.84 6.68
C GLU A 117 -13.11 -7.97 5.72
N ALA A 118 -12.70 -8.54 4.58
CA ALA A 118 -12.02 -7.79 3.54
C ALA A 118 -12.95 -6.77 2.87
N LEU A 119 -14.17 -7.16 2.50
CA LEU A 119 -15.15 -6.31 1.84
C LEU A 119 -15.67 -5.19 2.74
N LYS A 120 -15.84 -5.42 4.04
CA LYS A 120 -16.23 -4.38 5.01
C LYS A 120 -15.26 -3.17 4.98
N LYS A 121 -13.99 -3.41 4.64
CA LYS A 121 -12.93 -2.39 4.57
C LYS A 121 -12.65 -1.88 3.15
N THR A 122 -13.20 -2.53 2.13
CA THR A 122 -13.02 -2.15 0.73
C THR A 122 -14.15 -1.25 0.29
N LEU A 123 -13.87 0.04 0.12
CA LEU A 123 -14.89 1.05 -0.16
C LEU A 123 -15.10 1.32 -1.65
N LEU A 124 -14.09 1.06 -2.47
CA LEU A 124 -14.17 1.27 -3.92
C LEU A 124 -14.72 0.02 -4.60
N VAL A 125 -15.98 -0.31 -4.30
CA VAL A 125 -16.64 -1.52 -4.80
C VAL A 125 -17.54 -1.25 -6.01
N PHE A 126 -17.93 0.01 -6.24
CA PHE A 126 -18.74 0.45 -7.37
C PHE A 126 -19.95 -0.47 -7.63
N GLU A 127 -20.07 -1.01 -8.84
CA GLU A 127 -21.18 -1.85 -9.26
C GLU A 127 -21.29 -3.15 -8.46
N SER A 128 -20.20 -3.68 -7.95
CA SER A 128 -20.20 -4.87 -7.09
C SER A 128 -20.96 -4.71 -5.77
N PHE A 129 -21.33 -3.48 -5.41
CA PHE A 129 -22.31 -3.23 -4.35
C PHE A 129 -23.63 -3.98 -4.61
N HIS A 130 -24.09 -3.99 -5.84
CA HIS A 130 -25.34 -4.68 -6.22
C HIS A 130 -25.18 -6.21 -6.10
N ASP A 131 -24.03 -6.75 -6.48
CA ASP A 131 -23.77 -8.18 -6.36
C ASP A 131 -23.79 -8.64 -4.89
N VAL A 132 -23.21 -7.85 -3.98
CA VAL A 132 -23.28 -8.13 -2.54
C VAL A 132 -24.72 -7.99 -2.01
N ALA A 133 -25.46 -6.98 -2.47
CA ALA A 133 -26.84 -6.78 -2.09
C ALA A 133 -27.75 -7.94 -2.55
N GLU A 134 -27.57 -8.44 -3.77
CA GLU A 134 -28.30 -9.59 -4.28
C GLU A 134 -28.01 -10.87 -3.49
N LYS A 135 -26.72 -11.13 -3.16
CA LYS A 135 -26.36 -12.26 -2.29
C LYS A 135 -27.00 -12.14 -0.91
N ALA A 136 -27.02 -10.94 -0.32
CA ALA A 136 -27.66 -10.69 0.97
C ALA A 136 -29.16 -10.94 0.92
N GLN A 137 -29.86 -10.50 -0.14
CA GLN A 137 -31.28 -10.74 -0.38
C GLN A 137 -31.59 -12.22 -0.59
N SER A 138 -30.69 -12.95 -1.24
CA SER A 138 -30.78 -14.39 -1.48
C SER A 138 -30.48 -15.23 -0.23
N GLY A 139 -30.18 -14.60 0.90
CA GLY A 139 -30.01 -15.28 2.19
C GLY A 139 -28.56 -15.51 2.62
N ASN A 140 -27.55 -15.08 1.83
CA ASN A 140 -26.14 -15.21 2.20
C ASN A 140 -25.84 -14.39 3.47
N GLY A 141 -25.43 -15.06 4.55
CA GLY A 141 -25.16 -14.45 5.85
C GLY A 141 -23.97 -13.49 5.83
N ALA A 142 -22.87 -13.89 5.18
CA ALA A 142 -21.66 -13.07 5.06
C ALA A 142 -21.93 -11.79 4.26
N ALA A 143 -22.72 -11.87 3.18
CA ALA A 143 -23.13 -10.70 2.42
C ALA A 143 -24.03 -9.74 3.24
N LYS A 144 -24.91 -10.28 4.10
CA LYS A 144 -25.72 -9.47 5.02
C LYS A 144 -24.85 -8.71 6.01
N GLU A 145 -23.81 -9.36 6.55
CA GLU A 145 -22.87 -8.71 7.46
C GLU A 145 -22.10 -7.58 6.76
N VAL A 146 -21.66 -7.79 5.52
CA VAL A 146 -20.99 -6.74 4.73
C VAL A 146 -21.93 -5.56 4.50
N MET A 147 -23.16 -5.81 4.05
CA MET A 147 -24.15 -4.75 3.81
C MET A 147 -24.48 -3.98 5.09
N GLN A 148 -24.60 -4.66 6.22
CA GLN A 148 -24.84 -4.01 7.51
C GLN A 148 -23.64 -3.14 7.93
N SER A 149 -22.42 -3.67 7.81
CA SER A 149 -21.20 -2.92 8.13
C SER A 149 -21.05 -1.64 7.29
N TRP A 150 -21.39 -1.71 6.00
CA TRP A 150 -21.39 -0.53 5.14
C TRP A 150 -22.48 0.47 5.53
N ALA A 151 -23.70 -0.01 5.87
CA ALA A 151 -24.79 0.84 6.32
C ALA A 151 -24.47 1.57 7.64
N ASP A 152 -23.77 0.89 8.55
CA ASP A 152 -23.35 1.42 9.85
C ASP A 152 -22.10 2.30 9.75
N ALA A 153 -21.51 2.41 8.56
CA ALA A 153 -20.25 3.11 8.30
C ALA A 153 -19.10 2.66 9.23
N GLU A 154 -19.02 1.36 9.54
CA GLU A 154 -18.00 0.81 10.46
C GLU A 154 -16.57 1.12 9.99
N TRP A 155 -16.33 1.14 8.68
CA TRP A 155 -15.04 1.54 8.09
C TRP A 155 -14.57 2.93 8.53
N PHE A 156 -15.50 3.79 8.96
CA PHE A 156 -15.23 5.14 9.45
C PHE A 156 -15.29 5.21 10.98
N THR A 157 -16.34 4.66 11.58
CA THR A 157 -16.61 4.76 13.03
C THR A 157 -15.69 3.89 13.87
N SER A 158 -15.13 2.81 13.31
CA SER A 158 -14.17 1.91 14.00
C SER A 158 -12.72 2.43 14.03
N ARG A 159 -12.47 3.62 13.51
CA ARG A 159 -11.13 4.22 13.56
C ARG A 159 -10.76 4.61 14.98
N PRO A 160 -9.46 4.53 15.34
CA PRO A 160 -8.99 5.02 16.64
C PRO A 160 -9.38 6.49 16.83
N GLU A 161 -9.71 6.85 18.04
CA GLU A 161 -9.90 8.26 18.41
C GLU A 161 -8.65 9.06 18.14
N VAL A 162 -8.83 10.32 17.75
CA VAL A 162 -7.70 11.26 17.60
C VAL A 162 -7.10 11.47 18.99
N PRO A 163 -5.78 11.29 19.17
CA PRO A 163 -5.13 11.55 20.46
C PRO A 163 -5.41 12.96 20.95
N ALA A 164 -5.65 13.12 22.26
CA ALA A 164 -5.85 14.42 22.88
C ALA A 164 -4.58 15.31 22.77
N GLU A 165 -3.42 14.67 22.64
CA GLU A 165 -2.12 15.32 22.49
C GLU A 165 -1.28 14.60 21.44
N ILE A 166 -0.65 15.36 20.55
CA ILE A 166 0.25 14.84 19.50
C ILE A 166 1.57 15.61 19.59
N THR A 167 2.65 14.91 19.91
CA THR A 167 4.00 15.46 19.87
C THR A 167 4.58 15.31 18.47
N VAL A 168 5.03 16.42 17.86
CA VAL A 168 5.61 16.45 16.52
C VAL A 168 6.94 17.18 16.51
N THR A 169 7.85 16.77 15.62
CA THR A 169 9.04 17.55 15.30
C THR A 169 8.73 18.51 14.16
N VAL A 170 8.92 19.79 14.39
CA VAL A 170 8.63 20.86 13.43
C VAL A 170 9.90 21.33 12.76
N PHE A 171 9.95 21.31 11.44
CA PHE A 171 10.95 22.00 10.65
C PHE A 171 10.39 23.36 10.19
N LYS A 172 10.91 24.45 10.75
CA LYS A 172 10.45 25.80 10.42
C LYS A 172 11.20 26.32 9.20
N VAL A 173 10.46 26.62 8.14
CA VAL A 173 10.96 27.29 6.95
C VAL A 173 10.69 28.79 7.06
N THR A 174 11.71 29.64 6.85
CA THR A 174 11.57 31.10 6.87
C THR A 174 11.06 31.60 5.53
N GLY A 175 10.35 32.73 5.55
CA GLY A 175 9.80 33.40 4.37
C GLY A 175 8.55 32.69 3.82
N GLU A 176 8.11 33.17 2.66
CA GLU A 176 6.96 32.58 1.94
C GLU A 176 7.34 31.24 1.32
N THR A 177 6.44 30.26 1.41
CA THR A 177 6.58 28.94 0.77
C THR A 177 5.50 28.79 -0.27
N ASN A 178 5.89 28.48 -1.49
CA ASN A 178 5.01 28.26 -2.62
C ASN A 178 5.17 26.86 -3.22
N THR A 179 4.44 26.58 -4.29
CA THR A 179 4.47 25.26 -4.94
C THR A 179 5.82 24.92 -5.56
N ASP A 180 6.57 25.91 -6.04
CA ASP A 180 7.91 25.67 -6.63
C ASP A 180 8.97 25.37 -5.56
N ASP A 181 8.74 25.78 -4.31
CA ASP A 181 9.58 25.32 -3.20
C ASP A 181 9.33 23.87 -2.83
N LEU A 182 8.08 23.42 -2.93
CA LEU A 182 7.68 22.06 -2.56
C LEU A 182 7.85 21.06 -3.71
N SER A 183 7.60 21.51 -4.94
CA SER A 183 7.65 20.68 -6.16
C SER A 183 8.20 21.51 -7.33
N PRO A 184 9.52 21.77 -7.37
CA PRO A 184 10.14 22.64 -8.37
C PRO A 184 9.86 22.19 -9.81
N ALA A 185 9.53 23.16 -10.68
CA ALA A 185 9.26 22.90 -12.08
C ALA A 185 10.46 22.26 -12.82
N GLN A 186 11.69 22.61 -12.43
CA GLN A 186 12.91 22.04 -12.99
C GLN A 186 13.06 20.55 -12.72
N ASP A 187 12.43 20.05 -11.67
CA ASP A 187 12.45 18.64 -11.27
C ASP A 187 11.16 17.89 -11.67
N ALA A 188 10.31 18.48 -12.51
CA ALA A 188 9.02 17.92 -12.91
C ALA A 188 9.13 16.51 -13.54
N TRP A 189 10.26 16.21 -14.17
CA TRP A 189 10.56 14.89 -14.76
C TRP A 189 10.55 13.75 -13.73
N SER A 190 10.81 14.03 -12.47
CA SER A 190 10.82 13.03 -11.39
C SER A 190 9.44 12.83 -10.74
N ARG A 191 8.42 13.63 -11.07
CA ARG A 191 7.07 13.55 -10.46
C ARG A 191 6.42 12.17 -10.53
N PRO A 192 6.58 11.36 -11.60
CA PRO A 192 6.02 10.01 -11.62
C PRO A 192 6.64 9.07 -10.57
N ASP A 193 7.83 9.41 -10.07
CA ASP A 193 8.52 8.70 -9.00
C ASP A 193 8.48 9.56 -7.73
N ILE A 194 7.36 9.48 -6.98
CA ILE A 194 7.09 10.32 -5.82
C ILE A 194 8.26 10.33 -4.81
N PRO A 195 8.84 9.18 -4.41
CA PRO A 195 9.96 9.19 -3.48
C PRO A 195 11.20 9.90 -4.03
N LEU A 196 11.47 9.79 -5.31
CA LEU A 196 12.57 10.50 -5.96
C LEU A 196 12.26 12.01 -6.05
N HIS A 197 11.02 12.37 -6.41
CA HIS A 197 10.60 13.77 -6.50
C HIS A 197 10.60 14.47 -5.13
N ALA A 198 10.28 13.78 -4.05
CA ALA A 198 10.36 14.31 -2.70
C ALA A 198 11.76 14.85 -2.34
N ASN A 199 12.79 14.38 -3.05
CA ASN A 199 14.15 14.90 -2.91
C ASN A 199 14.35 16.32 -3.46
N ALA A 200 13.42 16.80 -4.25
CA ALA A 200 13.47 18.18 -4.79
C ALA A 200 12.83 19.22 -3.85
N MET A 201 12.08 18.78 -2.83
CA MET A 201 11.43 19.67 -1.88
C MET A 201 12.45 20.58 -1.16
N LEU A 202 12.20 21.89 -1.18
CA LEU A 202 13.05 22.91 -0.56
C LEU A 202 14.52 22.87 -1.04
N LYS A 203 14.75 22.43 -2.27
CA LYS A 203 16.08 22.34 -2.89
C LYS A 203 16.68 23.73 -3.18
N ASN A 204 15.84 24.71 -3.44
CA ASN A 204 16.27 26.05 -3.77
C ASN A 204 16.78 26.80 -2.54
N VAL A 205 17.73 27.72 -2.77
CA VAL A 205 18.33 28.53 -1.70
C VAL A 205 17.28 29.43 -1.06
N ARG A 206 17.23 29.41 0.28
CA ARG A 206 16.48 30.35 1.11
C ARG A 206 17.33 30.79 2.26
N ASP A 207 17.08 32.00 2.79
CA ASP A 207 17.67 32.46 4.04
C ASP A 207 17.34 31.47 5.17
N GLY A 208 18.37 30.91 5.79
CA GLY A 208 18.25 29.93 6.85
C GLY A 208 18.14 28.46 6.39
N ASN A 209 18.01 28.18 5.08
CA ASN A 209 18.13 26.85 4.49
C ASN A 209 19.47 26.70 3.77
N ASN A 210 20.17 25.63 4.05
CA ASN A 210 21.42 25.33 3.33
C ASN A 210 21.12 24.46 2.09
N PRO A 211 21.32 24.97 0.85
CA PRO A 211 21.05 24.22 -0.36
C PRO A 211 21.99 23.03 -0.57
N ASP A 212 23.17 23.07 0.05
CA ASP A 212 24.13 21.96 -0.01
C ASP A 212 23.72 20.77 0.85
N LYS A 213 22.64 20.99 1.65
CA LYS A 213 22.10 19.96 2.53
C LYS A 213 20.58 19.73 2.33
N PRO A 214 20.08 19.58 1.10
CA PRO A 214 18.69 19.14 0.91
C PRO A 214 18.43 17.78 1.57
N THR A 215 19.48 17.02 1.85
CA THR A 215 19.51 15.85 2.72
C THR A 215 19.17 16.14 4.19
N GLU A 216 19.30 17.33 4.73
CA GLU A 216 18.88 17.60 6.11
C GLU A 216 17.36 17.58 6.24
N ILE A 217 16.63 18.06 5.26
CA ILE A 217 15.17 17.95 5.23
C ILE A 217 14.73 16.52 4.93
N ARG A 218 15.48 15.79 4.12
CA ARG A 218 15.29 14.36 3.87
C ARG A 218 15.62 13.50 5.09
N GLN A 219 16.58 13.94 5.88
CA GLN A 219 16.99 13.35 7.16
C GLN A 219 16.01 13.68 8.28
N ILE A 220 14.85 14.32 8.01
CA ILE A 220 13.75 14.35 8.97
C ILE A 220 13.37 12.93 9.43
N LYS A 221 13.57 11.90 8.61
CA LYS A 221 13.55 10.51 9.08
C LYS A 221 14.74 10.13 9.99
N GLN A 222 15.80 10.90 10.02
CA GLN A 222 16.96 10.72 10.92
C GLN A 222 16.93 11.72 12.08
N ILE A 223 15.92 12.56 12.16
CA ILE A 223 15.67 13.48 13.28
C ILE A 223 15.12 12.73 14.53
N GLU A 224 15.10 11.41 14.55
CA GLU A 224 15.05 10.70 15.84
C GLU A 224 16.13 11.18 16.83
N ALA A 225 17.24 11.72 16.33
CA ALA A 225 18.29 12.33 17.15
C ALA A 225 18.03 13.81 17.52
N LEU A 226 17.06 14.47 16.92
CA LEU A 226 16.70 15.89 17.22
C LEU A 226 15.39 16.01 18.02
N THR A 227 14.68 14.92 18.27
CA THR A 227 13.39 14.90 18.96
C THR A 227 13.44 15.35 20.41
N ASP A 228 14.61 15.43 21.02
CA ASP A 228 14.73 15.82 22.43
C ASP A 228 14.69 17.36 22.70
N LYS A 229 14.50 18.21 21.67
CA LYS A 229 14.74 19.65 21.85
C LYS A 229 13.74 20.63 21.21
N VAL A 230 12.66 20.22 20.62
CA VAL A 230 11.65 21.17 20.15
C VAL A 230 10.41 21.11 21.02
N HIS A 231 10.44 21.83 22.12
CA HIS A 231 9.21 22.24 22.79
C HIS A 231 8.58 23.34 21.93
N THR A 232 7.42 23.09 21.35
CA THR A 232 6.53 24.16 20.93
C THR A 232 5.90 24.71 22.21
N ASP A 233 6.50 25.73 22.78
CA ASP A 233 5.80 26.57 23.74
C ASP A 233 4.62 27.21 23.00
N SER A 234 3.43 26.69 23.22
CA SER A 234 2.18 27.32 22.87
C SER A 234 1.97 28.49 23.85
N ASN A 235 2.28 29.68 23.42
CA ASN A 235 1.74 30.93 23.95
C ASN A 235 0.83 31.57 22.91
#